data_986658a48dcbecdaa00bd7d25355e57c
#
_entry.id   986658a48dcbecdaa00bd7d25355e57c
#
_cell.length_a   1.000
_cell.length_b   1.000
_cell.length_c   1.000
_cell.angle_alpha   90.00
_cell.angle_beta   90.00
_cell.angle_gamma   90.00
#
_symmetry.space_group_name_H-M   'P 1'
#
loop_
_entity.id
_entity.type
_entity.pdbx_description
1 polymer ?
#
loop_
_entity_poly.entity_id
_entity_poly.type
_entity_poly.pdbx_seq_one_letter_code
_entity_poly.pdbx_strand_id
1 'polypeptide(L)'
;MEKLGYGPDNRLKLTVSTRNLAPYRDPAVILIDQLKEIYMDGVLEPVDTTNWYPKVMRKDYTVGMNITETAVDDPDPAFYENYVCGAQRNYTGYCNAEVDKMVDAQSAESDVRKRRHMVWAIEKKLTDDDARPIIFYNRAATCWQPQVKGLTLMVNSIYNGNRFEDLWLDN
;
A
#
# COMPACT_ATOMS: atom_id res chain seq x y z
N MET A 1 7.55 -13.87 -19.53
CA MET A 1 8.16 -15.06 -18.87
C MET A 1 8.86 -15.96 -19.90
N GLU A 2 8.25 -16.26 -21.04
CA GLU A 2 8.85 -17.13 -22.07
C GLU A 2 10.22 -16.68 -22.57
N LYS A 3 10.40 -15.37 -22.81
CA LYS A 3 11.72 -14.77 -23.15
C LYS A 3 12.81 -14.99 -22.10
N LEU A 4 12.40 -15.32 -20.87
CA LEU A 4 13.29 -15.61 -19.74
C LEU A 4 13.46 -17.13 -19.51
N GLY A 5 12.93 -17.96 -20.40
CA GLY A 5 13.02 -19.42 -20.33
C GLY A 5 11.99 -20.09 -19.42
N TYR A 6 10.98 -19.35 -18.95
CA TYR A 6 9.88 -19.94 -18.17
C TYR A 6 8.71 -20.30 -19.07
N GLY A 7 8.09 -21.44 -18.80
CA GLY A 7 7.00 -22.01 -19.57
C GLY A 7 6.27 -23.12 -18.82
N PRO A 8 5.39 -23.87 -19.48
CA PRO A 8 4.60 -24.93 -18.82
C PRO A 8 5.44 -25.96 -18.05
N ASP A 9 6.60 -26.32 -18.60
CA ASP A 9 7.48 -27.34 -18.05
C ASP A 9 8.60 -26.78 -17.16
N ASN A 10 8.77 -25.45 -17.14
CA ASN A 10 9.76 -24.74 -16.32
C ASN A 10 9.15 -23.48 -15.70
N ARG A 11 8.49 -23.63 -14.57
CA ARG A 11 7.77 -22.56 -13.91
C ARG A 11 8.63 -21.89 -12.82
N LEU A 12 8.52 -20.57 -12.68
CA LEU A 12 9.19 -19.84 -11.62
C LEU A 12 8.49 -20.08 -10.28
N LYS A 13 9.21 -20.67 -9.33
CA LYS A 13 8.72 -20.84 -7.96
C LYS A 13 9.04 -19.61 -7.13
N LEU A 14 8.06 -19.09 -6.40
CA LEU A 14 8.22 -17.92 -5.53
C LEU A 14 7.34 -18.03 -4.28
N THR A 15 7.71 -17.29 -3.24
CA THR A 15 6.93 -17.19 -2.01
C THR A 15 6.23 -15.84 -1.96
N VAL A 16 4.94 -15.84 -1.67
CA VAL A 16 4.13 -14.65 -1.43
C VAL A 16 3.85 -14.55 0.07
N SER A 17 4.56 -13.64 0.71
CA SER A 17 4.46 -13.40 2.16
C SER A 17 3.41 -12.32 2.44
N THR A 18 2.55 -12.56 3.43
CA THR A 18 1.55 -11.59 3.87
C THR A 18 1.15 -11.82 5.32
N ARG A 19 0.46 -10.87 5.92
CA ARG A 19 -0.08 -11.03 7.27
C ARG A 19 -1.17 -12.10 7.29
N ASN A 20 -1.19 -12.94 8.34
CA ASN A 20 -2.21 -13.98 8.52
C ASN A 20 -3.55 -13.41 9.00
N LEU A 21 -4.10 -12.47 8.24
CA LEU A 21 -5.42 -11.88 8.42
C LEU A 21 -6.17 -11.89 7.10
N ALA A 22 -7.47 -12.15 7.09
CA ALA A 22 -8.27 -12.30 5.87
C ALA A 22 -8.09 -11.14 4.87
N PRO A 23 -8.14 -9.84 5.25
CA PRO A 23 -7.99 -8.73 4.30
C PRO A 23 -6.64 -8.71 3.56
N TYR A 24 -5.61 -9.35 4.12
CA TYR A 24 -4.27 -9.43 3.54
C TYR A 24 -4.06 -10.75 2.80
N ARG A 25 -4.55 -11.85 3.39
CA ARG A 25 -4.35 -13.22 2.88
C ARG A 25 -5.19 -13.49 1.65
N ASP A 26 -6.45 -13.10 1.64
CA ASP A 26 -7.38 -13.47 0.58
C ASP A 26 -6.98 -12.85 -0.78
N PRO A 27 -6.58 -11.56 -0.89
CA PRO A 27 -6.00 -11.03 -2.11
C PRO A 27 -4.70 -11.73 -2.54
N ALA A 28 -3.88 -12.19 -1.59
CA ALA A 28 -2.65 -12.91 -1.92
C ALA A 28 -2.95 -14.26 -2.58
N VAL A 29 -3.99 -14.96 -2.15
CA VAL A 29 -4.45 -16.21 -2.78
C VAL A 29 -4.88 -15.97 -4.22
N ILE A 30 -5.64 -14.90 -4.46
CA ILE A 30 -6.07 -14.51 -5.82
C ILE A 30 -4.86 -14.18 -6.70
N LEU A 31 -3.92 -13.38 -6.19
CA LEU A 31 -2.68 -13.06 -6.91
C LEU A 31 -1.90 -14.32 -7.29
N ILE A 32 -1.71 -15.24 -6.35
CA ILE A 32 -1.02 -16.52 -6.60
C ILE A 32 -1.69 -17.30 -7.72
N ASP A 33 -3.02 -17.32 -7.76
CA ASP A 33 -3.75 -18.02 -8.80
C ASP A 33 -3.56 -17.37 -10.17
N GLN A 34 -3.65 -16.05 -10.25
CA GLN A 34 -3.42 -15.27 -11.48
C GLN A 34 -1.98 -15.40 -11.99
N LEU A 35 -0.98 -15.46 -11.11
CA LEU A 35 0.42 -15.63 -11.47
C LEU A 35 0.70 -16.95 -12.23
N LYS A 36 -0.15 -17.97 -12.06
CA LYS A 36 -0.03 -19.23 -12.80
C LYS A 36 -0.17 -19.04 -14.32
N GLU A 37 -0.96 -18.05 -14.76
CA GLU A 37 -1.16 -17.75 -16.18
C GLU A 37 0.13 -17.34 -16.89
N ILE A 38 1.08 -16.82 -16.13
CA ILE A 38 2.39 -16.36 -16.64
C ILE A 38 3.55 -17.23 -16.16
N TYR A 39 3.25 -18.51 -15.88
CA TYR A 39 4.25 -19.53 -15.49
C TYR A 39 4.97 -19.25 -14.16
N MET A 40 4.28 -18.63 -13.20
CA MET A 40 4.76 -18.46 -11.82
C MET A 40 3.96 -19.35 -10.87
N ASP A 41 4.64 -20.14 -10.06
CA ASP A 41 4.05 -20.96 -9.00
C ASP A 41 4.32 -20.30 -7.66
N GLY A 42 3.34 -19.58 -7.17
CA GLY A 42 3.40 -18.91 -5.88
C GLY A 42 3.01 -19.86 -4.73
N VAL A 43 3.76 -19.77 -3.64
CA VAL A 43 3.41 -20.42 -2.36
C VAL A 43 3.06 -19.33 -1.36
N LEU A 44 1.89 -19.43 -0.72
CA LEU A 44 1.46 -18.50 0.31
C LEU A 44 2.26 -18.73 1.61
N GLU A 45 2.86 -17.67 2.14
CA GLU A 45 3.47 -17.63 3.46
C GLU A 45 2.69 -16.67 4.37
N PRO A 46 1.73 -17.17 5.17
CA PRO A 46 1.03 -16.35 6.14
C PRO A 46 1.92 -16.12 7.36
N VAL A 47 2.16 -14.85 7.68
CA VAL A 47 3.03 -14.42 8.78
C VAL A 47 2.20 -13.77 9.88
N ASP A 48 2.44 -14.13 11.13
CA ASP A 48 1.78 -13.48 12.27
C ASP A 48 2.13 -11.99 12.33
N THR A 49 1.16 -11.17 12.74
CA THR A 49 1.30 -9.72 12.78
C THR A 49 2.52 -9.25 13.57
N THR A 50 2.86 -9.93 14.67
CA THR A 50 4.03 -9.62 15.50
C THR A 50 5.36 -9.83 14.77
N ASN A 51 5.40 -10.78 13.85
CA ASN A 51 6.58 -11.14 13.07
C ASN A 51 6.62 -10.44 11.70
N TRP A 52 5.49 -9.94 11.22
CA TRP A 52 5.39 -9.32 9.89
C TRP A 52 6.28 -8.10 9.73
N TYR A 53 6.14 -7.12 10.62
CA TYR A 53 6.93 -5.88 10.49
C TYR A 53 8.43 -6.10 10.63
N PRO A 54 8.94 -6.88 11.60
CA PRO A 54 10.34 -7.25 11.64
C PRO A 54 10.84 -7.93 10.35
N LYS A 55 10.03 -8.79 9.74
CA LYS A 55 10.36 -9.48 8.48
C LYS A 55 10.49 -8.50 7.31
N VAL A 56 9.48 -7.66 7.07
CA VAL A 56 9.48 -6.74 5.92
C VAL A 56 10.49 -5.60 6.09
N MET A 57 10.75 -5.15 7.31
CA MET A 57 11.80 -4.16 7.58
C MET A 57 13.20 -4.67 7.23
N ARG A 58 13.46 -5.96 7.41
CA ARG A 58 14.71 -6.60 6.95
C ARG A 58 14.70 -6.96 5.47
N LYS A 59 13.58 -6.70 4.76
CA LYS A 59 13.38 -7.10 3.36
C LYS A 59 13.52 -8.61 3.14
N ASP A 60 13.15 -9.40 4.14
CA ASP A 60 13.24 -10.85 4.17
C ASP A 60 11.98 -11.48 3.52
N TYR A 61 11.79 -11.23 2.22
CA TYR A 61 10.69 -11.78 1.43
C TYR A 61 11.00 -11.68 -0.08
N THR A 62 10.39 -12.54 -0.87
CA THR A 62 10.44 -12.47 -2.35
C THR A 62 9.34 -11.56 -2.88
N VAL A 63 8.08 -11.86 -2.55
CA VAL A 63 6.92 -11.02 -2.81
C VAL A 63 6.24 -10.74 -1.49
N GLY A 64 6.18 -9.47 -1.08
CA GLY A 64 5.51 -9.04 0.15
C GLY A 64 4.20 -8.33 -0.18
N MET A 65 3.07 -8.83 0.30
CA MET A 65 1.77 -8.21 0.11
C MET A 65 1.29 -7.53 1.37
N ASN A 66 0.98 -6.23 1.28
CA ASN A 66 0.54 -5.43 2.43
C ASN A 66 -0.56 -4.45 2.03
N ILE A 67 -1.34 -4.02 3.01
CA ILE A 67 -2.27 -2.89 2.88
C ILE A 67 -1.58 -1.65 3.44
N THR A 68 -1.67 -0.53 2.72
CA THR A 68 -1.19 0.77 3.18
C THR A 68 -2.39 1.68 3.39
N GLU A 69 -2.44 2.30 4.54
CA GLU A 69 -3.47 3.25 4.92
C GLU A 69 -2.80 4.52 5.47
N THR A 70 -3.46 5.66 5.35
CA THR A 70 -3.03 6.92 5.93
C THR A 70 -3.98 7.37 7.03
N ALA A 71 -3.44 8.00 8.08
CA ALA A 71 -4.24 8.56 9.16
C ALA A 71 -4.91 9.90 8.78
N VAL A 72 -4.40 10.55 7.77
CA VAL A 72 -4.91 11.83 7.24
C VAL A 72 -5.14 11.72 5.74
N ASP A 73 -6.11 12.46 5.22
CA ASP A 73 -6.44 12.50 3.80
C ASP A 73 -5.49 13.47 3.06
N ASP A 74 -4.20 13.14 3.09
CA ASP A 74 -3.14 13.86 2.40
C ASP A 74 -2.07 12.85 1.90
N PRO A 75 -1.54 12.99 0.69
CA PRO A 75 -0.53 12.08 0.15
C PRO A 75 0.85 12.22 0.80
N ASP A 76 1.13 13.33 1.45
CA ASP A 76 2.45 13.65 2.01
C ASP A 76 3.01 12.58 2.94
N PRO A 77 2.29 12.13 3.99
CA PRO A 77 2.78 11.07 4.86
C PRO A 77 3.06 9.76 4.12
N ALA A 78 2.21 9.42 3.12
CA ALA A 78 2.41 8.21 2.34
C ALA A 78 3.69 8.24 1.50
N PHE A 79 4.04 9.39 0.92
CA PHE A 79 5.30 9.55 0.18
C PHE A 79 6.51 9.44 1.10
N TYR A 80 6.54 10.20 2.20
CA TYR A 80 7.67 10.17 3.13
C TYR A 80 7.87 8.83 3.80
N GLU A 81 6.80 8.16 4.20
CA GLU A 81 6.93 6.89 4.91
C GLU A 81 7.34 5.72 3.99
N ASN A 82 6.86 5.71 2.74
CA ASN A 82 6.94 4.50 1.92
C ASN A 82 7.91 4.59 0.75
N TYR A 83 8.31 5.79 0.30
CA TYR A 83 9.06 5.95 -0.94
C TYR A 83 10.36 6.74 -0.83
N VAL A 84 10.50 7.64 0.16
CA VAL A 84 11.75 8.38 0.36
C VAL A 84 12.88 7.41 0.72
N CYS A 85 14.07 7.70 0.20
CA CYS A 85 15.27 6.90 0.45
C CYS A 85 15.53 6.72 1.95
N GLY A 86 15.66 5.48 2.39
CA GLY A 86 15.96 5.16 3.78
C GLY A 86 14.79 5.29 4.76
N ALA A 87 13.59 5.64 4.30
CA ALA A 87 12.42 5.71 5.16
C ALA A 87 12.10 4.35 5.80
N GLN A 88 11.67 4.37 7.06
CA GLN A 88 11.50 3.16 7.87
C GLN A 88 10.46 2.19 7.28
N ARG A 89 9.39 2.70 6.65
CA ARG A 89 8.33 1.90 6.01
C ARG A 89 8.55 1.66 4.52
N ASN A 90 9.67 2.10 3.99
CA ASN A 90 10.10 1.79 2.63
C ASN A 90 10.58 0.32 2.55
N TYR A 91 9.61 -0.58 2.58
CA TYR A 91 9.88 -2.03 2.63
C TYR A 91 10.46 -2.57 1.33
N THR A 92 10.19 -1.94 0.19
CA THR A 92 10.76 -2.34 -1.11
C THR A 92 12.24 -2.00 -1.23
N GLY A 93 12.72 -0.99 -0.49
CA GLY A 93 14.06 -0.46 -0.63
C GLY A 93 14.24 0.44 -1.85
N TYR A 94 13.12 0.89 -2.44
CA TYR A 94 13.14 1.89 -3.49
C TYR A 94 13.91 3.14 -3.04
N CYS A 95 14.75 3.69 -3.91
CA CYS A 95 15.48 4.91 -3.62
C CYS A 95 15.77 5.65 -4.93
N ASN A 96 15.21 6.84 -5.07
CA ASN A 96 15.43 7.73 -6.19
C ASN A 96 15.52 9.17 -5.70
N ALA A 97 16.73 9.76 -5.74
CA ALA A 97 16.97 11.11 -5.25
C ALA A 97 16.20 12.21 -6.01
N GLU A 98 15.74 11.95 -7.23
CA GLU A 98 14.83 12.83 -7.95
C GLU A 98 13.45 12.83 -7.30
N VAL A 99 12.93 11.64 -6.98
CA VAL A 99 11.64 11.49 -6.29
C VAL A 99 11.70 12.12 -4.91
N ASP A 100 12.78 11.95 -4.15
CA ASP A 100 12.94 12.60 -2.84
C ASP A 100 12.78 14.11 -2.95
N LYS A 101 13.45 14.74 -3.94
CA LYS A 101 13.30 16.18 -4.20
C LYS A 101 11.90 16.59 -4.63
N MET A 102 11.22 15.75 -5.42
CA MET A 102 9.83 16.01 -5.83
C MET A 102 8.89 15.95 -4.62
N VAL A 103 9.11 15.02 -3.70
CA VAL A 103 8.35 14.88 -2.46
C VAL A 103 8.55 16.12 -1.57
N ASP A 104 9.80 16.57 -1.37
CA ASP A 104 10.09 17.80 -0.61
C ASP A 104 9.44 19.03 -1.23
N ALA A 105 9.52 19.15 -2.56
CA ALA A 105 8.96 20.29 -3.27
C ALA A 105 7.43 20.36 -3.19
N GLN A 106 6.72 19.21 -3.30
CA GLN A 106 5.25 19.19 -3.15
C GLN A 106 4.82 19.49 -1.72
N SER A 107 5.59 19.05 -0.71
CA SER A 107 5.31 19.29 0.70
C SER A 107 5.39 20.78 1.06
N ALA A 108 6.27 21.53 0.40
CA ALA A 108 6.44 22.96 0.58
C ALA A 108 5.46 23.83 -0.25
N GLU A 109 4.69 23.24 -1.16
CA GLU A 109 3.82 23.99 -2.08
C GLU A 109 2.48 24.31 -1.44
N SER A 110 2.15 25.59 -1.34
CA SER A 110 0.91 26.10 -0.73
C SER A 110 -0.26 26.24 -1.72
N ASP A 111 0.01 26.35 -3.03
CA ASP A 111 -1.05 26.36 -4.05
C ASP A 111 -1.58 24.94 -4.27
N VAL A 112 -2.82 24.71 -3.85
CA VAL A 112 -3.45 23.38 -3.90
C VAL A 112 -3.51 22.79 -5.33
N ARG A 113 -3.73 23.62 -6.36
CA ARG A 113 -3.80 23.14 -7.75
C ARG A 113 -2.43 22.75 -8.25
N LYS A 114 -1.42 23.57 -7.99
CA LYS A 114 -0.04 23.28 -8.35
C LYS A 114 0.47 22.04 -7.59
N ARG A 115 0.23 21.97 -6.29
CA ARG A 115 0.57 20.80 -5.47
C ARG A 115 -0.05 19.52 -6.01
N ARG A 116 -1.32 19.55 -6.42
CA ARG A 116 -1.99 18.39 -7.04
C ARG A 116 -1.26 17.88 -8.28
N HIS A 117 -0.82 18.76 -9.16
CA HIS A 117 -0.05 18.36 -10.34
C HIS A 117 1.31 17.76 -9.96
N MET A 118 1.96 18.29 -8.93
CA MET A 118 3.22 17.72 -8.41
C MET A 118 3.01 16.32 -7.84
N VAL A 119 1.94 16.11 -7.07
CA VAL A 119 1.56 14.77 -6.56
C VAL A 119 1.35 13.78 -7.71
N TRP A 120 0.59 14.15 -8.75
CA TRP A 120 0.39 13.28 -9.91
C TRP A 120 1.69 12.97 -10.66
N ALA A 121 2.62 13.92 -10.74
CA ALA A 121 3.93 13.69 -11.34
C ALA A 121 4.76 12.69 -10.52
N ILE A 122 4.69 12.76 -9.19
CA ILE A 122 5.33 11.77 -8.30
C ILE A 122 4.70 10.39 -8.49
N GLU A 123 3.38 10.28 -8.46
CA GLU A 123 2.69 8.99 -8.66
C GLU A 123 3.04 8.35 -10.00
N LYS A 124 3.07 9.18 -11.06
CA LYS A 124 3.50 8.70 -12.38
C LYS A 124 4.94 8.18 -12.35
N LYS A 125 5.85 8.91 -11.74
CA LYS A 125 7.26 8.52 -11.65
C LYS A 125 7.44 7.24 -10.86
N LEU A 126 6.74 7.09 -9.72
CA LEU A 126 6.75 5.86 -8.91
C LEU A 126 6.21 4.65 -9.68
N THR A 127 5.22 4.87 -10.52
CA THR A 127 4.66 3.83 -11.40
C THR A 127 5.62 3.45 -12.52
N ASP A 128 6.22 4.44 -13.18
CA ASP A 128 7.20 4.23 -14.24
C ASP A 128 8.47 3.51 -13.72
N ASP A 129 8.82 3.72 -12.45
CA ASP A 129 9.97 3.09 -11.79
C ASP A 129 9.64 1.72 -11.16
N ASP A 130 8.40 1.23 -11.27
CA ASP A 130 7.91 0.00 -10.61
C ASP A 130 8.21 -0.03 -9.09
N ALA A 131 8.18 1.14 -8.43
CA ALA A 131 8.62 1.32 -7.06
C ALA A 131 7.84 0.43 -6.07
N ARG A 132 6.52 0.30 -6.30
CA ARG A 132 5.62 -0.52 -5.50
C ARG A 132 4.33 -0.79 -6.27
N PRO A 133 4.18 -1.95 -6.89
CA PRO A 133 2.98 -2.29 -7.65
C PRO A 133 1.72 -2.26 -6.77
N ILE A 134 0.71 -1.51 -7.19
CA ILE A 134 -0.60 -1.48 -6.53
C ILE A 134 -1.50 -2.51 -7.23
N ILE A 135 -2.02 -3.48 -6.47
CA ILE A 135 -2.86 -4.55 -7.01
C ILE A 135 -4.31 -4.09 -7.09
N PHE A 136 -4.82 -3.41 -6.05
CA PHE A 136 -6.17 -2.84 -6.03
C PHE A 136 -6.29 -1.76 -4.96
N TYR A 137 -7.29 -0.89 -5.13
CA TYR A 137 -7.72 0.05 -4.09
C TYR A 137 -8.89 -0.56 -3.33
N ASN A 138 -8.72 -0.73 -2.03
CA ASN A 138 -9.77 -1.24 -1.16
C ASN A 138 -10.87 -0.18 -0.94
N ARG A 139 -12.11 -0.64 -0.79
CA ARG A 139 -13.24 0.18 -0.35
C ARG A 139 -13.71 -0.31 1.00
N ALA A 140 -13.72 0.56 1.98
CA ALA A 140 -14.28 0.27 3.28
C ALA A 140 -15.76 0.68 3.33
N ALA A 141 -16.56 -0.08 4.08
CA ALA A 141 -17.92 0.29 4.42
C ALA A 141 -17.97 0.59 5.92
N THR A 142 -18.58 1.71 6.28
CA THR A 142 -18.83 2.08 7.68
C THR A 142 -20.31 1.95 7.98
N CYS A 143 -20.64 1.15 8.98
CA CYS A 143 -22.02 1.00 9.48
C CYS A 143 -22.08 1.58 10.89
N TRP A 144 -23.18 2.30 11.18
CA TRP A 144 -23.42 2.83 12.54
C TRP A 144 -24.91 2.80 12.86
N GLN A 145 -25.18 2.81 14.15
CA GLN A 145 -26.55 2.84 14.64
C GLN A 145 -27.17 4.23 14.42
N PRO A 146 -28.52 4.35 14.17
CA PRO A 146 -29.17 5.63 13.87
C PRO A 146 -29.01 6.71 14.94
N GLN A 147 -28.81 6.32 16.20
CA GLN A 147 -28.58 7.24 17.30
C GLN A 147 -27.16 7.84 17.34
N VAL A 148 -26.21 7.29 16.58
CA VAL A 148 -24.87 7.89 16.45
C VAL A 148 -24.93 9.06 15.47
N LYS A 149 -24.60 10.23 15.94
CA LYS A 149 -24.59 11.48 15.17
C LYS A 149 -23.19 12.08 15.07
N GLY A 150 -23.02 13.03 14.15
CA GLY A 150 -21.75 13.73 13.95
C GLY A 150 -20.68 12.93 13.20
N LEU A 151 -21.01 11.73 12.69
CA LEU A 151 -20.07 10.93 11.93
C LEU A 151 -19.70 11.59 10.61
N THR A 152 -18.41 11.86 10.39
CA THR A 152 -17.86 12.36 9.12
C THR A 152 -17.04 11.28 8.46
N LEU A 153 -17.48 10.80 7.30
CA LEU A 153 -16.73 9.79 6.54
C LEU A 153 -15.58 10.45 5.76
N MET A 154 -14.40 9.90 5.90
CA MET A 154 -13.21 10.27 5.13
C MET A 154 -12.93 9.23 4.05
N VAL A 155 -12.59 9.68 2.84
CA VAL A 155 -12.40 8.78 1.69
C VAL A 155 -11.10 7.99 1.79
N ASN A 156 -10.02 8.64 2.21
CA ASN A 156 -8.66 8.08 2.16
C ASN A 156 -8.02 7.90 3.53
N SER A 157 -8.78 8.06 4.61
CA SER A 157 -8.25 7.88 5.96
C SER A 157 -9.08 6.89 6.78
N ILE A 158 -8.44 6.25 7.74
CA ILE A 158 -9.06 5.32 8.68
C ILE A 158 -9.72 6.07 9.86
N TYR A 159 -10.61 5.37 10.59
CA TYR A 159 -11.18 5.86 11.85
C TYR A 159 -11.79 7.26 11.75
N ASN A 160 -12.56 7.54 10.68
CA ASN A 160 -13.21 8.84 10.49
C ASN A 160 -12.21 10.02 10.53
N GLY A 161 -10.95 9.80 10.06
CA GLY A 161 -9.87 10.79 10.19
C GLY A 161 -9.51 11.11 11.65
N ASN A 162 -9.79 10.21 12.57
CA ASN A 162 -9.66 10.39 14.03
C ASN A 162 -10.51 11.53 14.61
N ARG A 163 -11.59 11.90 13.96
CA ARG A 163 -12.51 12.97 14.42
C ARG A 163 -13.61 12.41 15.33
N PHE A 164 -13.21 11.84 16.46
CA PHE A 164 -14.15 11.26 17.43
C PHE A 164 -14.80 12.34 18.32
N GLU A 165 -14.23 13.51 18.39
CA GLU A 165 -14.76 14.66 19.13
C GLU A 165 -16.12 15.17 18.62
N ASP A 166 -16.43 14.90 17.35
CA ASP A 166 -17.70 15.28 16.74
C ASP A 166 -18.83 14.26 16.97
N LEU A 167 -18.51 13.06 17.49
CA LEU A 167 -19.48 11.97 17.69
C LEU A 167 -20.27 12.16 18.99
N TRP A 168 -21.59 11.95 18.89
CA TRP A 168 -22.47 11.94 20.04
C TRP A 168 -23.65 10.98 19.86
N LEU A 169 -24.32 10.64 20.95
CA LEU A 169 -25.50 9.79 20.95
C LEU A 169 -26.76 10.62 21.14
N ASP A 170 -27.71 10.46 20.23
CA ASP A 170 -29.05 11.01 20.27
C ASP A 170 -29.96 10.00 20.99
N ASN A 171 -30.27 10.27 22.29
CA ASN A 171 -31.07 9.41 23.15
C ASN A 171 -32.56 9.71 23.07
#